data_5d9529a98b5934f66c9865d6cba35990
#
_entry.id   5d9529a98b5934f66c9865d6cba35990
#
_cell.length_a   1.000
_cell.length_b   1.000
_cell.length_c   1.000
_cell.angle_alpha   90.00
_cell.angle_beta   90.00
_cell.angle_gamma   90.00
#
_symmetry.space_group_name_H-M   'P 1'
#
loop_
_entity.id
_entity.type
_entity.pdbx_description
1 polymer ?
#
loop_
_entity_poly.entity_id
_entity_poly.type
_entity_poly.pdbx_seq_one_letter_code
_entity_poly.pdbx_strand_id
1 'polypeptide(L)'
;MIQERIQNKAIFAASAVGAMALLLATGCTTKNYVRSQTTPIIEHTNELDDATAKNNRDIKNVDERAQAGIQQAQNSANQASQQANTAQTAAGQAQQSAQEAVNRADSLASVVANLDSYKQVADTSVHFGFDKATLSRKDMAKLDDFAQQLNGAKGYILEVTGGTDSTGSAQYNYDLSQRRAQSVVQYLASKYNIPPHKFYLIGIGKDQAVASNGTRAGRAQNRRVEIQLLTNTTGQEPTAPAQTSMLAQPQ
;
A
#
# COMPACT_ATOMS: atom_id res chain seq x y z
N MET A 1 39.25 -21.52 44.37
CA MET A 1 38.66 -22.64 45.15
C MET A 1 38.81 -24.02 44.50
N ILE A 2 38.87 -24.19 43.20
CA ILE A 2 39.05 -25.50 42.53
C ILE A 2 40.56 -25.91 42.49
N GLN A 3 41.46 -24.93 42.35
CA GLN A 3 42.90 -25.13 42.25
C GLN A 3 43.53 -25.63 43.59
N GLU A 4 43.00 -25.15 44.71
CA GLU A 4 43.51 -25.57 46.04
C GLU A 4 43.13 -27.02 46.46
N ARG A 5 42.01 -27.52 45.98
CA ARG A 5 41.54 -28.87 46.22
C ARG A 5 42.38 -29.96 45.52
N ILE A 6 43.01 -29.59 44.40
CA ILE A 6 43.86 -30.53 43.62
C ILE A 6 45.21 -30.65 44.24
N GLN A 7 45.82 -29.60 44.80
CA GLN A 7 47.11 -29.66 45.46
C GLN A 7 47.09 -30.46 46.77
N ASN A 8 46.05 -30.35 47.57
CA ASN A 8 45.93 -31.10 48.82
C ASN A 8 45.76 -32.63 48.65
N LYS A 9 45.19 -33.07 47.52
CA LYS A 9 45.07 -34.47 47.16
C LYS A 9 46.43 -35.10 46.73
N ALA A 10 47.31 -34.34 46.12
CA ALA A 10 48.63 -34.79 45.70
C ALA A 10 49.58 -34.98 46.87
N ILE A 11 49.45 -34.16 47.92
CA ILE A 11 50.30 -34.24 49.13
C ILE A 11 49.95 -35.49 50.00
N PHE A 12 48.65 -35.86 50.07
CA PHE A 12 48.20 -37.04 50.77
C PHE A 12 48.60 -38.36 50.10
N ALA A 13 48.71 -38.38 48.78
CA ALA A 13 49.16 -39.57 48.05
C ALA A 13 50.68 -39.86 48.21
N ALA A 14 51.52 -38.84 48.38
CA ALA A 14 52.96 -38.98 48.54
C ALA A 14 53.38 -39.48 49.94
N SER A 15 52.61 -39.16 50.98
CA SER A 15 52.90 -39.59 52.35
C SER A 15 52.52 -41.05 52.61
N ALA A 16 51.57 -41.62 51.91
CA ALA A 16 51.19 -43.04 52.06
C ALA A 16 52.18 -44.02 51.42
N VAL A 17 52.89 -43.59 50.39
CA VAL A 17 53.92 -44.42 49.72
C VAL A 17 55.24 -44.52 50.55
N GLY A 18 55.58 -43.45 51.29
CA GLY A 18 56.80 -43.44 52.13
C GLY A 18 56.74 -44.36 53.37
N ALA A 19 55.53 -44.53 53.96
CA ALA A 19 55.36 -45.39 55.17
C ALA A 19 55.39 -46.91 54.84
N MET A 20 55.08 -47.29 53.62
CA MET A 20 55.06 -48.71 53.22
C MET A 20 56.40 -49.24 52.81
N ALA A 21 57.43 -48.42 52.56
CA ALA A 21 58.76 -48.82 52.19
C ALA A 21 59.66 -49.27 53.43
N LEU A 22 59.26 -48.87 54.67
CA LEU A 22 60.03 -49.16 55.90
C LEU A 22 59.66 -50.47 56.57
N LEU A 23 58.60 -51.17 56.17
CA LEU A 23 58.20 -52.49 56.79
C LEU A 23 58.69 -53.72 56.06
N LEU A 24 59.54 -53.58 55.01
CA LEU A 24 60.00 -54.70 54.19
C LEU A 24 61.38 -55.18 54.51
N ALA A 25 61.97 -54.81 55.68
CA ALA A 25 63.37 -55.20 56.02
C ALA A 25 63.54 -56.51 56.84
N THR A 26 62.44 -57.21 57.20
CA THR A 26 62.53 -58.47 57.91
C THR A 26 61.53 -59.51 57.43
N GLY A 27 61.85 -60.19 56.39
CA GLY A 27 61.06 -61.36 55.98
C GLY A 27 61.59 -61.96 54.70
N CYS A 28 62.24 -63.14 54.76
CA CYS A 28 62.53 -63.96 53.58
C CYS A 28 61.28 -64.38 52.85
N THR A 29 60.70 -63.49 52.07
CA THR A 29 59.63 -63.81 51.15
C THR A 29 60.20 -64.29 49.84
N THR A 30 59.91 -65.55 49.49
CA THR A 30 60.31 -66.10 48.20
C THR A 30 59.79 -65.32 47.04
N LYS A 31 60.60 -65.11 46.01
CA LYS A 31 60.28 -64.35 44.78
C LYS A 31 58.88 -64.71 44.18
N ASN A 32 58.51 -65.98 44.37
CA ASN A 32 57.22 -66.48 43.88
C ASN A 32 56.00 -66.00 44.73
N TYR A 33 56.16 -65.83 46.05
CA TYR A 33 55.09 -65.27 46.90
C TYR A 33 54.81 -63.78 46.62
N VAL A 34 55.89 -63.01 46.51
CA VAL A 34 55.72 -61.57 46.14
C VAL A 34 55.07 -61.47 44.80
N ARG A 35 55.46 -62.26 43.79
CA ARG A 35 54.83 -62.23 42.45
C ARG A 35 53.41 -62.70 42.51
N SER A 36 52.99 -63.67 43.26
CA SER A 36 51.61 -64.12 43.38
C SER A 36 50.68 -63.07 44.02
N GLN A 37 51.19 -62.22 44.91
CA GLN A 37 50.45 -61.16 45.56
C GLN A 37 50.43 -59.88 44.74
N THR A 38 51.49 -59.60 43.97
CA THR A 38 51.58 -58.37 43.19
C THR A 38 50.93 -58.45 41.77
N THR A 39 50.94 -59.66 41.16
CA THR A 39 50.34 -59.83 39.82
C THR A 39 48.87 -59.38 39.76
N PRO A 40 47.96 -59.85 40.65
CA PRO A 40 46.57 -59.42 40.60
C PRO A 40 46.40 -57.92 40.83
N ILE A 41 47.28 -57.27 41.61
CA ILE A 41 47.25 -55.84 41.84
C ILE A 41 47.65 -55.09 40.56
N ILE A 42 48.69 -55.56 39.87
CA ILE A 42 49.15 -54.97 38.61
C ILE A 42 48.09 -55.16 37.55
N GLU A 43 47.46 -56.33 37.44
CA GLU A 43 46.33 -56.53 36.49
C GLU A 43 45.18 -55.61 36.76
N HIS A 44 44.77 -55.44 38.03
CA HIS A 44 43.70 -54.57 38.42
C HIS A 44 44.02 -53.06 38.18
N THR A 45 45.31 -52.70 38.40
CA THR A 45 45.79 -51.35 38.11
C THR A 45 45.74 -51.05 36.60
N ASN A 46 46.15 -52.02 35.78
CA ASN A 46 46.04 -51.87 34.31
C ASN A 46 44.58 -51.78 33.82
N GLU A 47 43.69 -52.61 34.41
CA GLU A 47 42.22 -52.47 34.10
C GLU A 47 41.68 -51.13 34.50
N LEU A 48 42.08 -50.56 35.64
CA LEU A 48 41.69 -49.22 36.07
C LEU A 48 42.27 -48.14 35.16
N ASP A 49 43.50 -48.28 34.70
CA ASP A 49 44.11 -47.33 33.75
C ASP A 49 43.38 -47.36 32.39
N ASP A 50 43.06 -48.55 31.89
CA ASP A 50 42.29 -48.73 30.67
C ASP A 50 40.89 -48.17 30.80
N ALA A 51 40.18 -48.40 31.91
CA ALA A 51 38.86 -47.83 32.20
C ALA A 51 38.90 -46.28 32.29
N THR A 52 40.00 -45.79 32.97
CA THR A 52 40.22 -44.35 33.08
C THR A 52 40.45 -43.69 31.68
N ALA A 53 41.28 -44.31 30.87
CA ALA A 53 41.58 -43.88 29.52
C ALA A 53 40.35 -43.93 28.64
N LYS A 54 39.49 -44.94 28.80
CA LYS A 54 38.19 -45.03 28.12
C LYS A 54 37.24 -43.93 28.57
N ASN A 55 37.08 -43.75 29.89
CA ASN A 55 36.20 -42.70 30.44
C ASN A 55 36.63 -41.31 29.96
N ASN A 56 37.91 -41.02 29.93
CA ASN A 56 38.42 -39.74 29.41
C ASN A 56 38.07 -39.52 27.93
N ARG A 57 38.16 -40.57 27.10
CA ARG A 57 37.73 -40.51 25.70
C ARG A 57 36.22 -40.29 25.58
N ASP A 58 35.43 -41.01 26.39
CA ASP A 58 33.96 -40.88 26.37
C ASP A 58 33.53 -39.49 26.84
N ILE A 59 34.14 -38.94 27.90
CA ILE A 59 33.91 -37.58 28.36
C ILE A 59 34.20 -36.57 27.25
N LYS A 60 35.36 -36.70 26.58
CA LYS A 60 35.71 -35.81 25.47
C LYS A 60 34.72 -35.90 24.31
N ASN A 61 34.30 -37.11 23.94
CA ASN A 61 33.27 -37.30 22.91
C ASN A 61 31.92 -36.69 23.28
N VAL A 62 31.52 -36.80 24.56
CA VAL A 62 30.28 -36.18 25.05
C VAL A 62 30.39 -34.66 25.01
N ASP A 63 31.51 -34.10 25.43
CA ASP A 63 31.74 -32.64 25.40
C ASP A 63 31.74 -32.10 23.98
N GLU A 64 32.41 -32.74 23.04
CA GLU A 64 32.42 -32.36 21.61
C GLU A 64 31.00 -32.42 21.01
N ARG A 65 30.23 -33.46 21.34
CA ARG A 65 28.82 -33.57 20.88
C ARG A 65 27.94 -32.51 21.51
N ALA A 66 28.13 -32.24 22.78
CA ALA A 66 27.36 -31.17 23.48
C ALA A 66 27.66 -29.80 22.90
N GLN A 67 28.93 -29.49 22.66
CA GLN A 67 29.32 -28.22 22.02
C GLN A 67 28.78 -28.10 20.60
N ALA A 68 28.84 -29.15 19.78
CA ALA A 68 28.24 -29.16 18.43
C ALA A 68 26.72 -28.99 18.49
N GLY A 69 26.04 -29.64 19.43
CA GLY A 69 24.60 -29.50 19.64
C GLY A 69 24.18 -28.08 20.06
N ILE A 70 24.95 -27.46 20.97
CA ILE A 70 24.74 -26.09 21.40
C ILE A 70 24.90 -25.13 20.21
N GLN A 71 25.97 -25.29 19.43
CA GLN A 71 26.23 -24.47 18.25
C GLN A 71 25.10 -24.59 17.21
N GLN A 72 24.63 -25.82 16.97
CA GLN A 72 23.50 -26.06 16.05
C GLN A 72 22.21 -25.42 16.57
N ALA A 73 21.95 -25.56 17.87
CA ALA A 73 20.76 -24.93 18.48
C ALA A 73 20.80 -23.39 18.38
N GLN A 74 21.96 -22.79 18.63
CA GLN A 74 22.17 -21.35 18.48
C GLN A 74 21.96 -20.88 17.03
N ASN A 75 22.51 -21.60 16.06
CA ASN A 75 22.32 -21.29 14.66
C ASN A 75 20.83 -21.38 14.26
N SER A 76 20.15 -22.43 14.72
CA SER A 76 18.70 -22.58 14.48
C SER A 76 17.86 -21.45 15.13
N ALA A 77 18.21 -21.07 16.36
CA ALA A 77 17.57 -19.96 17.07
C ALA A 77 17.78 -18.62 16.34
N ASN A 78 18.99 -18.37 15.85
CA ASN A 78 19.29 -17.17 15.06
C ASN A 78 18.50 -17.14 13.74
N GLN A 79 18.43 -18.26 13.04
CA GLN A 79 17.62 -18.38 11.81
C GLN A 79 16.14 -18.15 12.09
N ALA A 80 15.60 -18.76 13.15
CA ALA A 80 14.21 -18.56 13.55
C ALA A 80 13.92 -17.08 13.89
N SER A 81 14.85 -16.42 14.60
CA SER A 81 14.74 -14.99 14.92
C SER A 81 14.74 -14.13 13.64
N GLN A 82 15.61 -14.41 12.69
CA GLN A 82 15.64 -13.70 11.41
C GLN A 82 14.35 -13.91 10.61
N GLN A 83 13.83 -15.13 10.56
CA GLN A 83 12.57 -15.44 9.90
C GLN A 83 11.39 -14.72 10.57
N ALA A 84 11.36 -14.69 11.90
CA ALA A 84 10.33 -13.96 12.65
C ALA A 84 10.35 -12.46 12.34
N ASN A 85 11.53 -11.83 12.33
CA ASN A 85 11.68 -10.42 11.97
C ASN A 85 11.26 -10.13 10.52
N THR A 86 11.62 -11.00 9.59
CA THR A 86 11.19 -10.88 8.18
C THR A 86 9.67 -11.01 8.05
N ALA A 87 9.08 -11.99 8.73
CA ALA A 87 7.63 -12.18 8.76
C ALA A 87 6.89 -10.98 9.37
N GLN A 88 7.42 -10.42 10.46
CA GLN A 88 6.86 -9.23 11.11
C GLN A 88 6.91 -8.01 10.18
N THR A 89 8.03 -7.81 9.48
CA THR A 89 8.17 -6.72 8.49
C THR A 89 7.18 -6.90 7.34
N ALA A 90 7.07 -8.11 6.80
CA ALA A 90 6.12 -8.43 5.73
C ALA A 90 4.66 -8.23 6.17
N ALA A 91 4.31 -8.63 7.40
CA ALA A 91 3.00 -8.39 7.97
C ALA A 91 2.68 -6.89 8.11
N GLY A 92 3.65 -6.09 8.56
CA GLY A 92 3.52 -4.63 8.63
C GLY A 92 3.28 -3.99 7.26
N GLN A 93 4.04 -4.41 6.24
CA GLN A 93 3.85 -3.95 4.86
C GLN A 93 2.49 -4.37 4.28
N ALA A 94 2.06 -5.60 4.55
CA ALA A 94 0.74 -6.08 4.12
C ALA A 94 -0.40 -5.28 4.77
N GLN A 95 -0.28 -4.96 6.06
CA GLN A 95 -1.25 -4.13 6.77
C GLN A 95 -1.32 -2.72 6.19
N GLN A 96 -0.16 -2.10 5.88
CA GLN A 96 -0.12 -0.79 5.25
C GLN A 96 -0.76 -0.81 3.86
N SER A 97 -0.44 -1.82 3.03
CA SER A 97 -1.04 -1.97 1.70
C SER A 97 -2.55 -2.19 1.77
N ALA A 98 -3.03 -2.97 2.76
CA ALA A 98 -4.46 -3.16 2.99
C ALA A 98 -5.15 -1.84 3.37
N GLN A 99 -4.55 -1.03 4.25
CA GLN A 99 -5.08 0.27 4.61
C GLN A 99 -5.14 1.23 3.43
N GLU A 100 -4.10 1.26 2.58
CA GLU A 100 -4.10 2.05 1.35
C GLU A 100 -5.20 1.59 0.38
N ALA A 101 -5.43 0.27 0.25
CA ALA A 101 -6.50 -0.26 -0.57
C ALA A 101 -7.89 0.14 -0.06
N VAL A 102 -8.11 0.12 1.25
CA VAL A 102 -9.36 0.60 1.87
C VAL A 102 -9.56 2.08 1.58
N ASN A 103 -8.54 2.92 1.80
CA ASN A 103 -8.62 4.36 1.54
C ASN A 103 -8.94 4.67 0.06
N ARG A 104 -8.35 3.89 -0.87
CA ARG A 104 -8.66 4.02 -2.30
C ARG A 104 -10.08 3.56 -2.62
N ALA A 105 -10.55 2.49 -1.98
CA ALA A 105 -11.92 2.01 -2.15
C ALA A 105 -12.95 3.03 -1.64
N ASP A 106 -12.72 3.65 -0.49
CA ASP A 106 -13.58 4.71 0.07
C ASP A 106 -13.58 5.95 -0.82
N SER A 107 -12.42 6.35 -1.34
CA SER A 107 -12.31 7.44 -2.31
C SER A 107 -13.10 7.13 -3.58
N LEU A 108 -12.96 5.92 -4.13
CA LEU A 108 -13.70 5.50 -5.31
C LEU A 108 -15.21 5.42 -5.04
N ALA A 109 -15.64 4.92 -3.90
CA ALA A 109 -17.04 4.92 -3.49
C ALA A 109 -17.61 6.34 -3.43
N SER A 110 -16.87 7.30 -2.89
CA SER A 110 -17.25 8.72 -2.88
C SER A 110 -17.35 9.29 -4.29
N VAL A 111 -16.40 8.96 -5.18
CA VAL A 111 -16.44 9.36 -6.59
C VAL A 111 -17.70 8.80 -7.28
N VAL A 112 -17.97 7.51 -7.10
CA VAL A 112 -19.14 6.84 -7.70
C VAL A 112 -20.45 7.44 -7.18
N ALA A 113 -20.55 7.69 -5.87
CA ALA A 113 -21.74 8.30 -5.28
C ALA A 113 -22.03 9.70 -5.81
N ASN A 114 -21.02 10.42 -6.29
CA ASN A 114 -21.13 11.78 -6.80
C ASN A 114 -21.06 11.88 -8.34
N LEU A 115 -21.08 10.76 -9.06
CA LEU A 115 -20.99 10.78 -10.53
C LEU A 115 -22.07 11.62 -11.18
N ASP A 116 -23.28 11.60 -10.64
CA ASP A 116 -24.45 12.33 -11.17
C ASP A 116 -24.70 13.66 -10.43
N SER A 117 -23.84 14.03 -9.49
CA SER A 117 -23.96 15.27 -8.71
C SER A 117 -23.33 16.44 -9.48
N TYR A 118 -24.04 16.90 -10.52
CA TYR A 118 -23.60 18.04 -11.30
C TYR A 118 -23.95 19.37 -10.61
N LYS A 119 -22.98 20.30 -10.61
CA LYS A 119 -23.14 21.68 -10.14
C LYS A 119 -22.88 22.65 -11.27
N GLN A 120 -23.71 23.66 -11.39
CA GLN A 120 -23.49 24.75 -12.31
C GLN A 120 -22.28 25.58 -11.85
N VAL A 121 -21.34 25.78 -12.76
CA VAL A 121 -20.12 26.56 -12.51
C VAL A 121 -20.01 27.79 -13.39
N ALA A 122 -20.68 27.78 -14.54
CA ALA A 122 -20.78 28.94 -15.43
C ALA A 122 -22.03 28.84 -16.27
N ASP A 123 -22.50 29.99 -16.74
CA ASP A 123 -23.60 30.10 -17.70
C ASP A 123 -23.36 31.21 -18.70
N THR A 124 -24.04 31.11 -19.82
CA THR A 124 -24.18 32.20 -20.81
C THR A 124 -25.49 32.09 -21.56
N SER A 125 -25.91 33.17 -22.19
CA SER A 125 -27.09 33.17 -23.02
C SER A 125 -26.87 33.90 -24.36
N VAL A 126 -27.43 33.34 -25.41
CA VAL A 126 -27.45 33.91 -26.76
C VAL A 126 -28.88 34.15 -27.22
N HIS A 127 -29.09 35.18 -28.01
CA HIS A 127 -30.42 35.63 -28.41
C HIS A 127 -30.63 35.49 -29.91
N PHE A 128 -31.87 35.22 -30.28
CA PHE A 128 -32.26 34.99 -31.67
C PHE A 128 -33.27 36.01 -32.19
N GLY A 129 -33.17 36.29 -33.46
CA GLY A 129 -34.18 37.06 -34.16
C GLY A 129 -35.53 36.36 -34.16
N PHE A 130 -36.59 37.11 -34.50
CA PHE A 130 -37.91 36.53 -34.69
C PHE A 130 -37.85 35.47 -35.79
N ASP A 131 -38.39 34.29 -35.48
CA ASP A 131 -38.44 33.16 -36.40
C ASP A 131 -37.08 32.71 -36.97
N LYS A 132 -36.00 32.99 -36.25
CA LYS A 132 -34.62 32.60 -36.67
C LYS A 132 -34.00 31.65 -35.67
N ALA A 133 -33.20 30.73 -36.22
CA ALA A 133 -32.32 29.84 -35.48
C ALA A 133 -30.82 30.04 -35.83
N THR A 134 -30.53 31.13 -36.59
CA THR A 134 -29.16 31.45 -36.99
C THR A 134 -28.47 32.32 -35.93
N LEU A 135 -27.25 31.96 -35.52
CA LEU A 135 -26.43 32.73 -34.58
C LEU A 135 -25.93 34.02 -35.22
N SER A 136 -26.02 35.12 -34.47
CA SER A 136 -25.38 36.38 -34.88
C SER A 136 -23.86 36.35 -34.56
N ARG A 137 -23.09 37.24 -35.21
CA ARG A 137 -21.64 37.39 -34.90
C ARG A 137 -21.39 37.74 -33.41
N LYS A 138 -22.31 38.59 -32.83
CA LYS A 138 -22.23 38.95 -31.42
C LYS A 138 -22.45 37.74 -30.50
N ASP A 139 -23.40 36.88 -30.85
CA ASP A 139 -23.70 35.69 -30.04
C ASP A 139 -22.61 34.60 -30.22
N MET A 140 -22.04 34.49 -31.42
CA MET A 140 -20.84 33.64 -31.63
C MET A 140 -19.66 34.08 -30.74
N ALA A 141 -19.38 35.39 -30.65
CA ALA A 141 -18.31 35.89 -29.75
C ALA A 141 -18.57 35.55 -28.28
N LYS A 142 -19.84 35.66 -27.80
CA LYS A 142 -20.17 35.21 -26.43
C LYS A 142 -19.93 33.71 -26.23
N LEU A 143 -20.24 32.88 -27.22
CA LEU A 143 -19.99 31.46 -27.18
C LEU A 143 -18.49 31.16 -27.20
N ASP A 144 -17.69 31.97 -27.90
CA ASP A 144 -16.23 31.87 -27.91
C ASP A 144 -15.66 32.18 -26.52
N ASP A 145 -16.13 33.25 -25.87
CA ASP A 145 -15.69 33.60 -24.49
C ASP A 145 -16.09 32.51 -23.48
N PHE A 146 -17.28 31.96 -23.62
CA PHE A 146 -17.76 30.87 -22.79
C PHE A 146 -16.93 29.59 -22.99
N ALA A 147 -16.58 29.25 -24.23
CA ALA A 147 -15.81 28.08 -24.56
C ALA A 147 -14.38 28.10 -23.95
N GLN A 148 -13.83 29.28 -23.70
CA GLN A 148 -12.51 29.39 -23.01
C GLN A 148 -12.58 28.87 -21.59
N GLN A 149 -13.73 28.89 -20.93
CA GLN A 149 -13.89 28.36 -19.56
C GLN A 149 -13.91 26.83 -19.53
N LEU A 150 -14.05 26.20 -20.71
CA LEU A 150 -13.97 24.73 -20.84
C LEU A 150 -12.52 24.21 -20.89
N ASN A 151 -11.55 25.10 -21.06
CA ASN A 151 -10.14 24.69 -21.12
C ASN A 151 -9.68 24.04 -19.81
N GLY A 152 -9.30 22.77 -19.89
CA GLY A 152 -8.86 21.98 -18.74
C GLY A 152 -10.01 21.42 -17.88
N ALA A 153 -11.28 21.72 -18.18
CA ALA A 153 -12.40 21.15 -17.44
C ALA A 153 -12.53 19.65 -17.74
N LYS A 154 -12.54 18.83 -16.71
CA LYS A 154 -12.81 17.39 -16.77
C LYS A 154 -14.19 17.11 -16.14
N GLY A 155 -14.85 16.05 -16.56
CA GLY A 155 -16.10 15.62 -15.95
C GLY A 155 -17.25 16.64 -16.05
N TYR A 156 -17.35 17.36 -17.18
CA TYR A 156 -18.38 18.35 -17.41
C TYR A 156 -19.42 17.89 -18.44
N ILE A 157 -20.61 18.50 -18.36
CA ILE A 157 -21.62 18.49 -19.39
C ILE A 157 -22.08 19.93 -19.66
N LEU A 158 -22.58 20.17 -20.86
CA LEU A 158 -23.16 21.43 -21.28
C LEU A 158 -24.67 21.23 -21.44
N GLU A 159 -25.46 21.84 -20.57
CA GLU A 159 -26.91 21.91 -20.75
C GLU A 159 -27.21 23.08 -21.65
N VAL A 160 -27.92 22.81 -22.74
CA VAL A 160 -28.27 23.80 -23.78
C VAL A 160 -29.76 23.85 -23.91
N THR A 161 -30.39 24.87 -23.31
CA THR A 161 -31.84 25.02 -23.23
C THR A 161 -32.32 26.13 -24.16
N GLY A 162 -33.08 25.76 -25.20
CA GLY A 162 -33.64 26.70 -26.17
C GLY A 162 -35.03 27.15 -25.78
N GLY A 163 -35.29 28.47 -25.88
CA GLY A 163 -36.59 29.09 -25.65
C GLY A 163 -37.09 29.95 -26.82
N THR A 164 -38.39 30.20 -26.82
CA THR A 164 -39.06 31.10 -27.79
C THR A 164 -39.92 32.15 -27.08
N ASP A 165 -40.36 33.15 -27.81
CA ASP A 165 -41.48 33.98 -27.36
C ASP A 165 -42.83 33.23 -27.54
N SER A 166 -43.93 33.84 -27.10
CA SER A 166 -45.25 33.22 -27.12
C SER A 166 -45.95 33.24 -28.49
N THR A 167 -45.30 33.76 -29.54
CA THR A 167 -45.86 33.88 -30.86
C THR A 167 -45.89 32.54 -31.58
N GLY A 168 -47.07 32.10 -32.03
CA GLY A 168 -47.22 30.83 -32.75
C GLY A 168 -47.75 29.67 -31.92
N SER A 169 -47.91 28.52 -32.55
CA SER A 169 -48.37 27.29 -31.88
C SER A 169 -47.31 26.71 -30.92
N ALA A 170 -47.72 25.91 -29.97
CA ALA A 170 -46.82 25.25 -29.05
C ALA A 170 -45.85 24.34 -29.81
N GLN A 171 -46.35 23.49 -30.72
CA GLN A 171 -45.51 22.57 -31.49
C GLN A 171 -44.44 23.30 -32.31
N TYR A 172 -44.84 24.36 -32.99
CA TYR A 172 -43.90 25.18 -33.76
C TYR A 172 -42.80 25.77 -32.89
N ASN A 173 -43.14 26.26 -31.70
CA ASN A 173 -42.19 26.84 -30.77
C ASN A 173 -41.24 25.76 -30.16
N TYR A 174 -41.74 24.55 -29.92
CA TYR A 174 -40.87 23.44 -29.55
C TYR A 174 -39.80 23.13 -30.63
N ASP A 175 -40.26 23.00 -31.88
CA ASP A 175 -39.33 22.71 -32.99
C ASP A 175 -38.36 23.88 -33.23
N LEU A 176 -38.80 25.14 -33.09
CA LEU A 176 -37.93 26.30 -33.24
C LEU A 176 -36.89 26.38 -32.10
N SER A 177 -37.30 26.10 -30.86
CA SER A 177 -36.41 26.10 -29.72
C SER A 177 -35.35 25.01 -29.83
N GLN A 178 -35.70 23.82 -30.30
CA GLN A 178 -34.77 22.75 -30.60
C GLN A 178 -33.75 23.15 -31.68
N ARG A 179 -34.22 23.74 -32.80
CA ARG A 179 -33.33 24.21 -33.86
C ARG A 179 -32.35 25.27 -33.38
N ARG A 180 -32.77 26.18 -32.47
CA ARG A 180 -31.89 27.17 -31.86
C ARG A 180 -30.82 26.53 -30.98
N ALA A 181 -31.22 25.64 -30.09
CA ALA A 181 -30.29 24.91 -29.25
C ALA A 181 -29.31 24.07 -30.07
N GLN A 182 -29.78 23.41 -31.12
CA GLN A 182 -28.92 22.64 -32.03
C GLN A 182 -27.91 23.52 -32.78
N SER A 183 -28.28 24.76 -33.17
CA SER A 183 -27.34 25.70 -33.81
C SER A 183 -26.17 26.07 -32.86
N VAL A 184 -26.47 26.24 -31.56
CA VAL A 184 -25.44 26.48 -30.54
C VAL A 184 -24.55 25.26 -30.37
N VAL A 185 -25.15 24.08 -30.20
CA VAL A 185 -24.39 22.81 -30.07
C VAL A 185 -23.48 22.60 -31.28
N GLN A 186 -24.02 22.78 -32.50
CA GLN A 186 -23.24 22.61 -33.73
C GLN A 186 -22.06 23.58 -33.80
N TYR A 187 -22.28 24.84 -33.41
CA TYR A 187 -21.20 25.84 -33.39
C TYR A 187 -20.09 25.45 -32.40
N LEU A 188 -20.46 25.14 -31.15
CA LEU A 188 -19.47 24.77 -30.11
C LEU A 188 -18.76 23.47 -30.44
N ALA A 189 -19.50 22.45 -30.90
CA ALA A 189 -18.91 21.15 -31.24
C ALA A 189 -17.91 21.26 -32.40
N SER A 190 -18.28 22.02 -33.47
CA SER A 190 -17.45 22.13 -34.66
C SER A 190 -16.21 23.02 -34.47
N LYS A 191 -16.36 24.13 -33.72
CA LYS A 191 -15.27 25.10 -33.55
C LYS A 191 -14.30 24.70 -32.42
N TYR A 192 -14.82 24.10 -31.34
CA TYR A 192 -14.03 23.77 -30.14
C TYR A 192 -13.81 22.26 -29.94
N ASN A 193 -14.22 21.46 -30.92
CA ASN A 193 -14.04 20.02 -30.92
C ASN A 193 -14.64 19.33 -29.69
N ILE A 194 -15.75 19.87 -29.15
CA ILE A 194 -16.42 19.32 -27.98
C ILE A 194 -17.19 18.07 -28.39
N PRO A 195 -16.97 16.92 -27.75
CA PRO A 195 -17.60 15.65 -28.11
C PRO A 195 -19.13 15.73 -27.96
N PRO A 196 -19.92 15.09 -28.84
CA PRO A 196 -21.41 15.15 -28.80
C PRO A 196 -22.02 14.69 -27.47
N HIS A 197 -21.41 13.72 -26.80
CA HIS A 197 -21.88 13.20 -25.51
C HIS A 197 -21.73 14.19 -24.33
N LYS A 198 -21.08 15.33 -24.56
CA LYS A 198 -20.96 16.40 -23.57
C LYS A 198 -22.15 17.36 -23.59
N PHE A 199 -23.06 17.25 -24.56
CA PHE A 199 -24.19 18.14 -24.68
C PHE A 199 -25.48 17.46 -24.22
N TYR A 200 -26.24 18.19 -23.40
CA TYR A 200 -27.62 17.87 -23.06
C TYR A 200 -28.51 18.96 -23.62
N LEU A 201 -29.26 18.64 -24.67
CA LEU A 201 -30.03 19.60 -25.43
C LEU A 201 -31.52 19.49 -25.07
N ILE A 202 -32.12 20.62 -24.70
CA ILE A 202 -33.56 20.73 -24.38
C ILE A 202 -34.18 21.87 -25.17
N GLY A 203 -35.23 21.58 -25.93
CA GLY A 203 -36.10 22.62 -26.49
C GLY A 203 -37.34 22.75 -25.62
N ILE A 204 -37.56 23.90 -25.02
CA ILE A 204 -38.69 24.16 -24.11
C ILE A 204 -39.80 24.98 -24.75
N GLY A 205 -39.64 25.36 -26.01
CA GLY A 205 -40.64 26.20 -26.69
C GLY A 205 -40.91 27.53 -25.95
N LYS A 206 -42.15 27.82 -25.70
CA LYS A 206 -42.60 29.04 -25.00
C LYS A 206 -42.88 28.83 -23.49
N ASP A 207 -42.64 27.65 -22.97
CA ASP A 207 -43.17 27.24 -21.65
C ASP A 207 -42.42 27.89 -20.48
N GLN A 208 -41.17 28.30 -20.67
CA GLN A 208 -40.35 28.96 -19.63
C GLN A 208 -39.93 30.37 -20.07
N ALA A 209 -40.88 31.28 -20.05
CA ALA A 209 -40.61 32.69 -20.34
C ALA A 209 -39.84 33.34 -19.19
N VAL A 210 -38.74 34.03 -19.49
CA VAL A 210 -37.93 34.81 -18.51
C VAL A 210 -38.33 36.26 -18.44
N ALA A 211 -39.15 36.72 -19.40
CA ALA A 211 -39.65 38.08 -19.46
C ALA A 211 -41.08 38.11 -20.01
N SER A 212 -41.77 39.24 -19.80
CA SER A 212 -43.16 39.41 -20.28
C SER A 212 -43.24 39.32 -21.80
N ASN A 213 -44.07 38.42 -22.31
CA ASN A 213 -44.38 38.29 -23.73
C ASN A 213 -45.24 39.43 -24.27
N GLY A 214 -45.84 40.29 -23.42
CA GLY A 214 -46.64 41.45 -23.81
C GLY A 214 -45.82 42.57 -24.46
N THR A 215 -44.54 42.66 -24.16
CA THR A 215 -43.68 43.70 -24.70
C THR A 215 -42.72 43.16 -25.77
N ARG A 216 -42.34 44.02 -26.74
CA ARG A 216 -41.40 43.68 -27.79
C ARG A 216 -40.01 43.31 -27.17
N ALA A 217 -39.60 44.04 -26.13
CA ALA A 217 -38.35 43.79 -25.41
C ALA A 217 -38.35 42.42 -24.69
N GLY A 218 -39.43 42.12 -23.95
CA GLY A 218 -39.56 40.84 -23.25
C GLY A 218 -39.60 39.64 -24.21
N ARG A 219 -40.33 39.76 -25.33
CA ARG A 219 -40.28 38.72 -26.38
C ARG A 219 -38.87 38.50 -26.92
N ALA A 220 -38.07 39.56 -27.07
CA ALA A 220 -36.69 39.44 -27.53
C ALA A 220 -35.80 38.71 -26.48
N GLN A 221 -36.07 38.91 -25.20
CA GLN A 221 -35.38 38.17 -24.11
C GLN A 221 -35.77 36.69 -24.08
N ASN A 222 -37.06 36.38 -24.36
CA ASN A 222 -37.52 34.98 -24.37
C ASN A 222 -36.97 34.19 -25.57
N ARG A 223 -36.64 34.85 -26.70
CA ARG A 223 -35.97 34.18 -27.85
C ARG A 223 -34.51 33.97 -27.58
N ARG A 224 -34.17 32.99 -26.71
CA ARG A 224 -32.82 32.74 -26.23
C ARG A 224 -32.45 31.27 -26.29
N VAL A 225 -31.20 31.02 -26.16
CA VAL A 225 -30.62 29.71 -25.72
C VAL A 225 -29.75 29.99 -24.54
N GLU A 226 -30.01 29.32 -23.46
CA GLU A 226 -29.18 29.28 -22.25
C GLU A 226 -28.22 28.10 -22.33
N ILE A 227 -26.99 28.34 -22.00
CA ILE A 227 -25.94 27.33 -21.94
C ILE A 227 -25.39 27.33 -20.53
N GLN A 228 -25.48 26.20 -19.86
CA GLN A 228 -24.93 26.01 -18.52
C GLN A 228 -23.79 25.00 -18.56
N LEU A 229 -22.66 25.37 -17.97
CA LEU A 229 -21.56 24.47 -17.72
C LEU A 229 -21.79 23.80 -16.36
N LEU A 230 -22.02 22.52 -16.40
CA LEU A 230 -22.24 21.70 -15.23
C LEU A 230 -21.02 20.77 -15.03
N THR A 231 -20.42 20.76 -13.83
CA THR A 231 -19.33 19.86 -13.50
C THR A 231 -19.72 18.96 -12.34
N ASN A 232 -19.34 17.69 -12.41
CA ASN A 232 -19.31 16.85 -11.24
C ASN A 232 -17.98 17.05 -10.52
N THR A 233 -17.97 17.02 -9.21
CA THR A 233 -16.77 17.21 -8.36
C THR A 233 -15.73 16.09 -8.49
N THR A 234 -15.99 15.09 -9.35
CA THR A 234 -15.12 13.93 -9.57
C THR A 234 -13.95 14.19 -10.49
N GLY A 235 -13.87 15.39 -11.09
CA GLY A 235 -12.78 15.79 -12.00
C GLY A 235 -11.44 16.10 -11.34
N GLN A 236 -11.37 16.10 -10.01
CA GLN A 236 -10.09 16.13 -9.31
C GLN A 236 -9.55 14.70 -9.23
N GLU A 237 -8.55 14.36 -10.05
CA GLU A 237 -7.74 13.16 -9.83
C GLU A 237 -7.29 13.15 -8.37
N PRO A 238 -7.51 12.04 -7.63
CA PRO A 238 -6.84 11.90 -6.35
C PRO A 238 -5.33 12.02 -6.62
N THR A 239 -4.72 13.09 -6.13
CA THR A 239 -3.28 13.23 -6.13
C THR A 239 -2.73 12.02 -5.41
N ALA A 240 -2.12 11.10 -6.15
CA ALA A 240 -1.41 9.97 -5.58
C ALA A 240 -0.42 10.55 -4.54
N PRO A 241 -0.39 10.03 -3.31
CA PRO A 241 0.61 10.45 -2.36
C PRO A 241 1.97 10.24 -3.02
N ALA A 242 2.81 11.28 -3.00
CA ALA A 242 4.15 11.22 -3.51
C ALA A 242 4.84 9.99 -2.91
N GLN A 243 5.23 9.04 -3.75
CA GLN A 243 6.07 7.93 -3.34
C GLN A 243 7.38 8.56 -2.84
N THR A 244 7.50 8.67 -1.53
CA THR A 244 8.78 8.96 -0.90
C THR A 244 9.66 7.75 -1.21
N SER A 245 10.46 7.86 -2.27
CA SER A 245 11.54 6.94 -2.58
C SER A 245 12.56 7.06 -1.45
N MET A 246 12.41 6.24 -0.42
CA MET A 246 13.53 5.94 0.48
C MET A 246 14.53 5.10 -0.33
N LEU A 247 15.43 5.80 -0.99
CA LEU A 247 16.69 5.22 -1.43
C LEU A 247 17.42 4.72 -0.17
N ALA A 248 17.44 3.41 -0.01
CA ALA A 248 18.33 2.74 0.90
C ALA A 248 19.76 3.12 0.51
N GLN A 249 20.47 3.81 1.41
CA GLN A 249 21.93 3.90 1.33
C GLN A 249 22.52 2.60 1.88
N PRO A 250 23.47 1.97 1.16
CA PRO A 250 24.23 0.83 1.70
C PRO A 250 25.36 1.36 2.59
N GLN A 251 25.47 0.80 3.79
CA GLN A 251 26.73 0.67 4.55
C GLN A 251 26.91 -0.78 4.96
#